data_5bc385ae38bdca66c4c4a56eea25da8b
#
_entry.id   5bc385ae38bdca66c4c4a56eea25da8b
#
_cell.length_a   1.000
_cell.length_b   1.000
_cell.length_c   1.000
_cell.angle_alpha   90.00
_cell.angle_beta   90.00
_cell.angle_gamma   90.00
#
_symmetry.space_group_name_H-M   'P 1'
#
loop_
_entity.id
_entity.type
_entity.pdbx_description
1 polymer ?
#
loop_
_entity_poly.entity_id
_entity_poly.type
_entity_poly.pdbx_seq_one_letter_code
_entity_poly.pdbx_strand_id
1 'polypeptide(L)'
;MTDRWENFVTDQTANTLDEFRRDALLSHGELWLRYFELGGMSTALEVEAFLYEALEPSPHDRDLIAHALNERFVELGGNHPVRYADELS
;
A
#
# COMPACT_ATOMS: atom_id res chain seq x y z
N MET A 1 7.38 -12.80 -26.44
CA MET A 1 7.47 -12.62 -25.91
C MET A 1 7.39 -12.72 -25.23
N THR A 2 7.08 -12.69 -24.98
CA THR A 2 7.05 -12.69 -24.15
C THR A 2 7.39 -12.51 -23.33
N ASP A 3 7.40 -12.15 -23.05
CA ASP A 3 8.13 -11.94 -22.17
C ASP A 3 7.58 -11.11 -21.24
N ARG A 4 6.77 -10.59 -21.36
CA ARG A 4 6.24 -9.82 -20.57
C ARG A 4 5.59 -10.47 -19.55
N TRP A 5 5.17 -11.54 -19.69
CA TRP A 5 4.48 -12.14 -18.69
C TRP A 5 5.39 -12.61 -17.67
N GLU A 6 6.59 -12.70 -18.02
CA GLU A 6 7.46 -13.12 -17.03
C GLU A 6 7.57 -12.03 -16.11
N ASN A 7 7.32 -10.82 -16.50
CA ASN A 7 7.44 -9.81 -15.59
C ASN A 7 6.42 -9.93 -14.57
N PHE A 8 5.23 -10.33 -14.94
CA PHE A 8 4.35 -10.29 -13.94
C PHE A 8 4.33 -11.41 -13.10
N VAL A 9 4.89 -12.37 -13.50
CA VAL A 9 4.97 -13.43 -12.66
C VAL A 9 5.70 -13.03 -11.50
N THR A 10 6.63 -12.17 -11.73
CA THR A 10 7.46 -11.93 -10.70
C THR A 10 6.83 -11.21 -9.74
N ASP A 11 5.70 -10.93 -9.84
CA ASP A 11 5.61 -10.09 -9.15
C ASP A 11 4.60 -9.56 -8.44
N GLN A 12 4.36 -10.25 -7.45
CA GLN A 12 3.65 -9.83 -6.45
C GLN A 12 4.26 -8.74 -5.75
N THR A 13 5.53 -8.76 -5.67
CA THR A 13 6.24 -7.73 -4.99
C THR A 13 6.31 -6.50 -5.83
N ALA A 14 5.91 -6.59 -7.09
CA ALA A 14 5.99 -5.44 -7.94
C ALA A 14 4.77 -4.55 -7.83
N ASN A 15 3.77 -4.92 -7.11
CA ASN A 15 2.61 -4.08 -6.95
C ASN A 15 2.96 -2.85 -6.11
N THR A 16 2.56 -1.69 -6.58
CA THR A 16 2.78 -0.47 -5.81
C THR A 16 1.72 -0.36 -4.74
N LEU A 17 1.98 0.45 -3.76
CA LEU A 17 0.98 0.70 -2.73
C LEU A 17 -0.27 1.34 -3.35
N ASP A 18 -0.11 2.13 -4.41
CA ASP A 18 -1.27 2.73 -5.04
C ASP A 18 -2.14 1.69 -5.74
N GLU A 19 -1.54 0.64 -6.28
CA GLU A 19 -2.32 -0.43 -6.88
C GLU A 19 -3.13 -1.14 -5.81
N PHE A 20 -2.54 -1.35 -4.65
CA PHE A 20 -3.30 -1.94 -3.54
C PHE A 20 -4.42 -1.02 -3.10
N ARG A 21 -4.18 0.31 -3.06
CA ARG A 21 -5.23 1.25 -2.70
C ARG A 21 -6.42 1.14 -3.66
N ARG A 22 -6.12 1.06 -4.96
CA ARG A 22 -7.19 0.95 -5.94
C ARG A 22 -7.97 -0.35 -5.79
N ASP A 23 -7.25 -1.44 -5.54
CA ASP A 23 -7.90 -2.74 -5.34
C ASP A 23 -8.73 -2.74 -4.06
N ALA A 24 -8.33 -1.96 -3.08
CA ALA A 24 -9.08 -1.84 -1.84
C ALA A 24 -10.27 -0.90 -1.96
N LEU A 25 -10.44 -0.28 -3.13
CA LEU A 25 -11.57 0.62 -3.39
C LEU A 25 -11.58 1.83 -2.45
N LEU A 26 -10.39 2.37 -2.16
CA LEU A 26 -10.28 3.54 -1.32
C LEU A 26 -9.80 4.72 -2.15
N SER A 27 -10.35 5.90 -1.91
CA SER A 27 -9.77 7.11 -2.49
C SER A 27 -8.49 7.44 -1.75
N HIS A 28 -7.69 8.38 -2.27
CA HIS A 28 -6.48 8.81 -1.58
C HIS A 28 -6.82 9.39 -0.21
N GLY A 29 -7.86 10.19 -0.14
CA GLY A 29 -8.24 10.79 1.13
C GLY A 29 -8.74 9.77 2.13
N GLU A 30 -9.47 8.77 1.66
CA GLU A 30 -9.96 7.72 2.54
C GLU A 30 -8.80 6.90 3.10
N LEU A 31 -7.80 6.60 2.29
CA LEU A 31 -6.66 5.88 2.79
C LEU A 31 -5.88 6.75 3.78
N TRP A 32 -5.67 8.04 3.45
CA TRP A 32 -4.93 8.91 4.35
C TRP A 32 -5.63 9.02 5.70
N LEU A 33 -6.94 9.08 5.71
CA LEU A 33 -7.67 9.20 6.96
C LEU A 33 -7.48 7.96 7.82
N ARG A 34 -7.52 6.76 7.21
CA ARG A 34 -7.27 5.53 7.96
C ARG A 34 -5.85 5.51 8.52
N TYR A 35 -4.88 5.92 7.69
CA TYR A 35 -3.50 6.02 8.11
C TYR A 35 -3.36 7.00 9.28
N PHE A 36 -4.01 8.14 9.18
CA PHE A 36 -3.96 9.15 10.23
C PHE A 36 -4.58 8.63 11.53
N GLU A 37 -5.67 7.90 11.41
CA GLU A 37 -6.33 7.34 12.59
C GLU A 37 -5.47 6.29 13.29
N LEU A 38 -4.57 5.67 12.57
CA LEU A 38 -3.65 4.70 13.15
C LEU A 38 -2.42 5.37 13.74
N GLY A 39 -2.36 6.69 13.72
CA GLY A 39 -1.27 7.42 14.33
C GLY A 39 -0.27 7.97 13.34
N GLY A 40 -0.57 7.95 12.05
CA GLY A 40 0.37 8.48 11.06
C GLY A 40 0.52 9.97 11.16
N MET A 41 1.70 10.47 10.87
CA MET A 41 2.02 11.88 11.02
C MET A 41 2.34 12.56 9.69
N SER A 42 2.45 11.83 8.61
CA SER A 42 2.74 12.43 7.31
C SER A 42 1.49 13.08 6.74
N THR A 43 1.67 14.08 5.90
CA THR A 43 0.54 14.78 5.29
C THR A 43 -0.10 13.93 4.22
N ALA A 44 -1.29 14.32 3.80
CA ALA A 44 -1.98 13.60 2.73
C ALA A 44 -1.15 13.61 1.45
N LEU A 45 -0.48 14.72 1.16
CA LEU A 45 0.34 14.80 -0.05
C LEU A 45 1.55 13.89 0.05
N GLU A 46 2.16 13.80 1.23
CA GLU A 46 3.30 12.90 1.42
C GLU A 46 2.87 11.46 1.27
N VAL A 47 1.72 11.08 1.82
CA VAL A 47 1.25 9.72 1.69
C VAL A 47 0.95 9.40 0.22
N GLU A 48 0.40 10.36 -0.50
CA GLU A 48 0.17 10.14 -1.92
C GLU A 48 1.50 9.90 -2.65
N ALA A 49 2.55 10.65 -2.28
CA ALA A 49 3.86 10.45 -2.87
C ALA A 49 4.42 9.07 -2.53
N PHE A 50 4.16 8.57 -1.32
CA PHE A 50 4.59 7.23 -0.94
C PHE A 50 3.88 6.19 -1.81
N LEU A 51 2.60 6.39 -2.08
CA LEU A 51 1.83 5.43 -2.86
C LEU A 51 2.37 5.29 -4.28
N TYR A 52 2.83 6.39 -4.85
CA TYR A 52 3.35 6.38 -6.22
C TYR A 52 4.86 6.17 -6.27
N GLU A 53 5.47 5.92 -5.14
CA GLU A 53 6.91 5.69 -5.06
C GLU A 53 7.73 6.91 -5.47
N ALA A 54 7.14 8.10 -5.37
CA ALA A 54 7.85 9.34 -5.59
C ALA A 54 8.64 9.75 -4.36
N LEU A 55 8.32 9.17 -3.21
CA LEU A 55 8.97 9.44 -1.96
C LEU A 55 8.95 8.13 -1.17
N GLU A 56 10.05 7.76 -0.57
CA GLU A 56 10.11 6.51 0.18
C GLU A 56 9.61 6.71 1.60
N PRO A 57 8.63 5.94 2.04
CA PRO A 57 8.14 6.09 3.42
C PRO A 57 9.12 5.46 4.39
N SER A 58 9.12 5.92 5.62
CA SER A 58 9.85 5.24 6.67
C SER A 58 9.22 3.86 6.88
N PRO A 59 9.92 2.92 7.50
CA PRO A 59 9.30 1.62 7.81
C PRO A 59 8.04 1.77 8.64
N HIS A 60 8.02 2.75 9.56
CA HIS A 60 6.83 2.98 10.37
C HIS A 60 5.66 3.45 9.52
N ASP A 61 5.88 4.42 8.63
CA ASP A 61 4.81 4.92 7.77
C ASP A 61 4.33 3.83 6.83
N ARG A 62 5.26 3.04 6.30
CA ARG A 62 4.87 1.96 5.41
C ARG A 62 3.99 0.96 6.15
N ASP A 63 4.32 0.65 7.41
CA ASP A 63 3.54 -0.30 8.18
C ASP A 63 2.14 0.23 8.47
N LEU A 64 2.00 1.53 8.73
CA LEU A 64 0.69 2.09 8.96
C LEU A 64 -0.15 2.06 7.69
N ILE A 65 0.47 2.34 6.56
CA ILE A 65 -0.25 2.28 5.28
C ILE A 65 -0.65 0.83 4.99
N ALA A 66 0.27 -0.11 5.20
CA ALA A 66 -0.03 -1.53 4.98
C ALA A 66 -1.16 -1.98 5.89
N HIS A 67 -1.13 -1.54 7.14
CA HIS A 67 -2.17 -1.92 8.09
C HIS A 67 -3.52 -1.36 7.66
N ALA A 68 -3.56 -0.11 7.23
CA ALA A 68 -4.80 0.51 6.78
C ALA A 68 -5.37 -0.22 5.56
N LEU A 69 -4.51 -0.58 4.62
CA LEU A 69 -4.96 -1.30 3.43
C LEU A 69 -5.43 -2.69 3.78
N ASN A 70 -4.69 -3.39 4.63
CA ASN A 70 -5.05 -4.75 5.00
C ASN A 70 -6.36 -4.80 5.80
N GLU A 71 -6.61 -3.81 6.64
CA GLU A 71 -7.88 -3.74 7.32
C GLU A 71 -9.01 -3.64 6.32
N ARG A 72 -8.82 -2.82 5.29
CA ARG A 72 -9.86 -2.64 4.29
C ARG A 72 -10.07 -3.92 3.49
N PHE A 73 -8.99 -4.64 3.15
CA PHE A 73 -9.13 -5.90 2.43
C PHE A 73 -9.90 -6.92 3.26
N VAL A 74 -9.69 -6.94 4.57
CA VAL A 74 -10.44 -7.84 5.42
C VAL A 74 -11.92 -7.43 5.44
N GLU A 75 -12.20 -6.12 5.48
CA GLU A 75 -13.59 -5.65 5.42
C GLU A 75 -14.25 -6.10 4.12
N LEU A 76 -13.49 -6.20 3.04
CA LEU A 76 -14.02 -6.63 1.76
C LEU A 76 -14.05 -8.16 1.62
N GLY A 77 -13.69 -8.88 2.68
CA GLY A 77 -13.74 -10.34 2.66
C GLY A 77 -12.47 -10.99 2.16
N GLY A 78 -11.40 -10.24 2.05
CA GLY A 78 -10.15 -10.76 1.51
C GLY A 78 -9.11 -11.07 2.56
N ASN A 79 -7.87 -11.20 2.12
CA ASN A 79 -6.75 -11.53 3.00
C ASN A 79 -5.97 -10.26 3.32
N HIS A 80 -4.75 -10.41 3.77
CA HIS A 80 -3.86 -9.32 4.11
C HIS A 80 -2.73 -9.29 3.08
N PRO A 81 -2.96 -8.77 1.89
CA PRO A 81 -1.97 -8.88 0.82
C PRO A 81 -0.81 -7.91 0.91
N VAL A 82 -0.94 -6.84 1.68
CA VAL A 82 0.10 -5.82 1.68
C VAL A 82 1.15 -6.16 2.71
N ARG A 83 2.41 -6.22 2.29
CA ARG A 83 3.47 -6.63 3.20
C ARG A 83 3.93 -5.50 4.07
N TYR A 84 4.28 -5.84 5.29
CA TYR A 84 4.84 -4.88 6.23
C TYR A 84 6.34 -4.73 5.95
N ALA A 85 6.93 -3.68 6.49
CA ALA A 85 8.31 -3.36 6.18
C ALA A 85 9.28 -4.49 6.49
N ASP A 86 9.12 -5.17 7.61
CA ASP A 86 10.03 -6.24 7.98
C ASP A 86 9.86 -7.46 7.09
N GLU A 87 8.75 -7.60 6.40
CA GLU A 87 8.54 -8.70 5.50
C GLU A 87 9.17 -8.46 4.14
N LEU A 88 9.62 -7.24 3.89
CA LEU A 88 10.23 -6.89 2.63
C LEU A 88 11.74 -7.04 2.63
N SER A 89 12.33 -7.24 3.77
CA SER A 89 13.79 -7.33 3.84
C SER A 89 14.32 -8.74 3.72
#